data_b811c16c50453ad4c1db5b12d3df537e
#
_entry.id   b811c16c50453ad4c1db5b12d3df537e
#
_cell.length_a   1.000
_cell.length_b   1.000
_cell.length_c   1.000
_cell.angle_alpha   90.00
_cell.angle_beta   90.00
_cell.angle_gamma   90.00
#
_symmetry.space_group_name_H-M   'P 1'
#
loop_
_entity.id
_entity.type
_entity.pdbx_description
1 polymer ?
#
loop_
_entity_poly.entity_id
_entity_poly.type
_entity_poly.pdbx_seq_one_letter_code
_entity_poly.pdbx_strand_id
1 'polypeptide(L)'
;MSILAQAEAVVYEAGDAQNISAAGQAGLAYGLATLGPGIGIGYLVGQSVQAMARQPEAAGMVRTTMFLGIAFTEALALIGFVVFILLKFV
;
A
#
# COMPACT_ATOMS: atom_id res chain seq x y z
N MET A 1 -30.09 -33.61 10.58
CA MET A 1 -29.78 -32.55 9.61
C MET A 1 -29.81 -33.13 8.20
N SER A 2 -30.46 -32.45 7.27
CA SER A 2 -30.54 -32.92 5.88
C SER A 2 -29.19 -32.78 5.19
N ILE A 3 -29.02 -33.53 4.10
CA ILE A 3 -27.82 -33.45 3.27
C ILE A 3 -27.64 -32.02 2.72
N LEU A 4 -28.73 -31.37 2.31
CA LEU A 4 -28.68 -30.00 1.81
C LEU A 4 -28.19 -29.02 2.88
N ALA A 5 -28.69 -29.14 4.10
CA ALA A 5 -28.26 -28.27 5.20
C ALA A 5 -26.77 -28.48 5.52
N GLN A 6 -26.29 -29.73 5.46
CA GLN A 6 -24.87 -30.03 5.65
C GLN A 6 -24.03 -29.43 4.53
N ALA A 7 -24.49 -29.53 3.29
CA ALA A 7 -23.79 -28.96 2.13
C ALA A 7 -23.69 -27.44 2.23
N GLU A 8 -24.78 -26.79 2.62
CA GLU A 8 -24.80 -25.34 2.83
C GLU A 8 -23.83 -24.90 3.92
N ALA A 9 -23.78 -25.65 5.03
CA ALA A 9 -22.84 -25.34 6.11
C ALA A 9 -21.39 -25.46 5.66
N VAL A 10 -21.06 -26.49 4.87
CA VAL A 10 -19.68 -26.66 4.34
C VAL A 10 -19.33 -25.53 3.40
N VAL A 11 -20.22 -25.13 2.52
CA VAL A 11 -19.99 -24.01 1.60
C VAL A 11 -19.78 -22.71 2.37
N TYR A 12 -20.59 -22.47 3.41
CA TYR A 12 -20.45 -21.28 4.25
C TYR A 12 -19.11 -21.24 4.94
N GLU A 13 -18.68 -22.34 5.55
CA GLU A 13 -17.38 -22.43 6.21
C GLU A 13 -16.21 -22.19 5.24
N ALA A 14 -16.31 -22.73 4.04
CA ALA A 14 -15.29 -22.50 3.00
C ALA A 14 -15.19 -21.04 2.62
N GLY A 15 -16.34 -20.38 2.46
CA GLY A 15 -16.40 -18.93 2.17
C GLY A 15 -15.78 -18.10 3.29
N ASP A 16 -16.08 -18.44 4.56
CA ASP A 16 -15.49 -17.75 5.70
C ASP A 16 -13.98 -17.94 5.77
N ALA A 17 -13.47 -19.15 5.52
CA ALA A 17 -12.04 -19.42 5.51
C ALA A 17 -11.33 -18.60 4.43
N GLN A 18 -11.91 -18.50 3.24
CA GLN A 18 -11.38 -17.67 2.16
C GLN A 18 -11.36 -16.21 2.55
N ASN A 19 -12.42 -15.71 3.17
CA ASN A 19 -12.53 -14.31 3.58
C ASN A 19 -11.49 -13.97 4.67
N ILE A 20 -11.26 -14.86 5.61
CA ILE A 20 -10.25 -14.67 6.66
C ILE A 20 -8.85 -14.64 6.03
N SER A 21 -8.57 -15.56 5.13
CA SER A 21 -7.28 -15.61 4.44
C SER A 21 -7.06 -14.36 3.59
N ALA A 22 -8.07 -13.95 2.83
CA ALA A 22 -7.99 -12.76 1.99
C ALA A 22 -7.78 -11.51 2.84
N ALA A 23 -8.41 -11.39 3.99
CA ALA A 23 -8.24 -10.25 4.88
C ALA A 23 -6.80 -10.15 5.41
N GLY A 24 -6.22 -11.29 5.80
CA GLY A 24 -4.83 -11.35 6.26
C GLY A 24 -3.86 -10.98 5.16
N GLN A 25 -4.06 -11.52 3.95
CA GLN A 25 -3.22 -11.20 2.80
C GLN A 25 -3.38 -9.75 2.36
N ALA A 26 -4.58 -9.19 2.43
CA ALA A 26 -4.83 -7.80 2.10
C ALA A 26 -4.05 -6.86 3.03
N GLY A 27 -4.07 -7.14 4.35
CA GLY A 27 -3.30 -6.36 5.32
C GLY A 27 -1.80 -6.44 5.05
N LEU A 28 -1.28 -7.63 4.77
CA LEU A 28 0.13 -7.83 4.45
C LEU A 28 0.50 -7.11 3.15
N ALA A 29 -0.35 -7.22 2.12
CA ALA A 29 -0.11 -6.57 0.84
C ALA A 29 -0.04 -5.05 1.00
N TYR A 30 -0.98 -4.45 1.73
CA TYR A 30 -0.98 -3.01 1.95
C TYR A 30 0.20 -2.58 2.81
N GLY A 31 0.51 -3.32 3.86
CA GLY A 31 1.66 -3.05 4.71
C GLY A 31 2.97 -3.03 3.94
N LEU A 32 3.20 -4.03 3.08
CA LEU A 32 4.40 -4.09 2.24
C LEU A 32 4.37 -3.00 1.16
N ALA A 33 3.19 -2.72 0.60
CA ALA A 33 3.06 -1.70 -0.44
C ALA A 33 3.35 -0.29 0.09
N THR A 34 3.11 -0.03 1.37
CA THR A 34 3.38 1.28 1.98
C THR A 34 4.81 1.39 2.52
N LEU A 35 5.44 0.28 2.82
CA LEU A 35 6.80 0.25 3.36
C LEU A 35 7.80 0.85 2.37
N GLY A 36 7.74 0.45 1.10
CA GLY A 36 8.60 0.98 0.05
C GLY A 36 8.48 2.49 -0.12
N PRO A 37 7.27 3.00 -0.40
CA PRO A 37 7.05 4.44 -0.50
C PRO A 37 7.42 5.20 0.77
N GLY A 38 7.14 4.65 1.96
CA GLY A 38 7.51 5.29 3.21
C GLY A 38 9.01 5.50 3.33
N ILE A 39 9.80 4.46 3.08
CA ILE A 39 11.26 4.53 3.10
C ILE A 39 11.75 5.44 1.98
N GLY A 40 11.20 5.28 0.78
CA GLY A 40 11.60 6.06 -0.40
C GLY A 40 11.37 7.55 -0.21
N ILE A 41 10.22 7.95 0.29
CA ILE A 41 9.91 9.36 0.56
C ILE A 41 10.80 9.90 1.66
N GLY A 42 11.02 9.13 2.73
CA GLY A 42 11.93 9.54 3.79
C GLY A 42 13.33 9.79 3.27
N TYR A 43 13.86 8.91 2.44
CA TYR A 43 15.17 9.07 1.82
C TYR A 43 15.20 10.28 0.89
N LEU A 44 14.18 10.42 0.04
CA LEU A 44 14.08 11.54 -0.89
C LEU A 44 14.05 12.88 -0.17
N VAL A 45 13.23 13.02 0.87
CA VAL A 45 13.12 14.26 1.63
C VAL A 45 14.42 14.54 2.37
N GLY A 46 15.03 13.52 2.99
CA GLY A 46 16.30 13.68 3.69
C GLY A 46 17.40 14.17 2.77
N GLN A 47 17.54 13.58 1.59
CA GLN A 47 18.54 13.99 0.60
C GLN A 47 18.25 15.39 0.05
N SER A 48 16.98 15.69 -0.18
CA SER A 48 16.57 17.01 -0.70
C SER A 48 16.86 18.13 0.29
N VAL A 49 16.60 17.90 1.58
CA VAL A 49 16.88 18.89 2.62
C VAL A 49 18.37 19.18 2.68
N GLN A 50 19.22 18.13 2.62
CA GLN A 50 20.66 18.32 2.61
C GLN A 50 21.14 19.06 1.37
N ALA A 51 20.58 18.74 0.20
CA ALA A 51 20.94 19.42 -1.04
C ALA A 51 20.57 20.92 -0.99
N MET A 52 19.40 21.22 -0.47
CA MET A 52 18.97 22.62 -0.34
C MET A 52 19.84 23.39 0.66
N ALA A 53 20.28 22.73 1.72
CA ALA A 53 21.17 23.35 2.70
C ALA A 53 22.55 23.63 2.13
N ARG A 54 23.06 22.76 1.27
CA ARG A 54 24.36 22.93 0.64
C ARG A 54 24.34 23.91 -0.51
N GLN A 55 23.25 23.99 -1.25
CA GLN A 55 23.08 24.86 -2.42
C GLN A 55 21.76 25.60 -2.31
N PRO A 56 21.70 26.65 -1.46
CA PRO A 56 20.45 27.41 -1.28
C PRO A 56 19.93 28.03 -2.58
N GLU A 57 20.81 28.35 -3.52
CA GLU A 57 20.42 28.93 -4.81
C GLU A 57 19.67 27.96 -5.70
N ALA A 58 19.83 26.64 -5.46
CA ALA A 58 19.12 25.59 -6.19
C ALA A 58 17.88 25.10 -5.44
N ALA A 59 17.54 25.69 -4.29
CA ALA A 59 16.46 25.19 -3.43
C ALA A 59 15.12 25.09 -4.15
N GLY A 60 14.79 26.05 -5.04
CA GLY A 60 13.54 26.02 -5.79
C GLY A 60 13.43 24.81 -6.70
N MET A 61 14.50 24.50 -7.44
CA MET A 61 14.54 23.35 -8.33
C MET A 61 14.49 22.05 -7.54
N VAL A 62 15.24 21.94 -6.45
CA VAL A 62 15.27 20.74 -5.61
C VAL A 62 13.89 20.50 -4.99
N ARG A 63 13.23 21.55 -4.52
CA ARG A 63 11.89 21.43 -3.92
C ARG A 63 10.87 20.92 -4.93
N THR A 64 10.88 21.46 -6.15
CA THR A 64 9.96 21.02 -7.21
C THR A 64 10.19 19.56 -7.56
N THR A 65 11.45 19.16 -7.73
CA THR A 65 11.80 17.77 -8.03
C THR A 65 11.42 16.85 -6.88
N MET A 66 11.61 17.31 -5.64
CA MET A 66 11.24 16.56 -4.45
C MET A 66 9.73 16.28 -4.42
N PHE A 67 8.90 17.30 -4.65
CA PHE A 67 7.45 17.14 -4.66
C PHE A 67 7.00 16.20 -5.77
N LEU A 68 7.63 16.27 -6.94
CA LEU A 68 7.35 15.33 -8.03
C LEU A 68 7.68 13.89 -7.62
N GLY A 69 8.83 13.68 -7.00
CA GLY A 69 9.23 12.37 -6.51
C GLY A 69 8.27 11.82 -5.46
N ILE A 70 7.83 12.69 -4.53
CA ILE A 70 6.85 12.30 -3.52
C ILE A 70 5.54 11.90 -4.21
N ALA A 71 5.06 12.66 -5.18
CA ALA A 71 3.81 12.38 -5.88
C ALA A 71 3.84 11.02 -6.58
N PHE A 72 4.92 10.71 -7.31
CA PHE A 72 5.06 9.42 -7.98
C PHE A 72 5.18 8.27 -6.98
N THR A 73 5.88 8.49 -5.89
CA THR A 73 6.06 7.45 -4.87
C THR A 73 4.74 7.18 -4.14
N GLU A 74 3.96 8.22 -3.85
CA GLU A 74 2.63 8.06 -3.26
C GLU A 74 1.68 7.34 -4.21
N ALA A 75 1.82 7.54 -5.52
CA ALA A 75 1.01 6.82 -6.51
C ALA A 75 1.20 5.31 -6.38
N LEU A 76 2.41 4.85 -6.09
CA LEU A 76 2.68 3.43 -5.84
C LEU A 76 1.92 2.93 -4.60
N ALA A 77 1.87 3.73 -3.54
CA ALA A 77 1.10 3.38 -2.35
C ALA A 77 -0.40 3.31 -2.64
N LEU A 78 -0.91 4.17 -3.50
CA LEU A 78 -2.31 4.13 -3.93
C LEU A 78 -2.61 2.87 -4.73
N ILE A 79 -1.69 2.42 -5.58
CA ILE A 79 -1.84 1.15 -6.29
C ILE A 79 -1.92 0.00 -5.28
N GLY A 80 -1.09 0.02 -4.27
CA GLY A 80 -1.15 -0.96 -3.18
C GLY A 80 -2.48 -0.94 -2.44
N PHE A 81 -3.04 0.25 -2.23
CA PHE A 81 -4.36 0.40 -1.62
C PHE A 81 -5.44 -0.22 -2.50
N VAL A 82 -5.37 -0.06 -3.82
CA VAL A 82 -6.30 -0.70 -4.75
C VAL A 82 -6.19 -2.23 -4.63
N VAL A 83 -4.98 -2.77 -4.54
CA VAL A 83 -4.79 -4.21 -4.33
C VAL A 83 -5.42 -4.65 -3.01
N PHE A 84 -5.26 -3.87 -1.94
CA PHE A 84 -5.90 -4.14 -0.66
C PHE A 84 -7.43 -4.23 -0.82
N ILE A 85 -8.04 -3.28 -1.51
CA ILE A 85 -9.49 -3.28 -1.74
C ILE A 85 -9.92 -4.52 -2.52
N LEU A 86 -9.18 -4.87 -3.57
CA LEU A 86 -9.51 -6.04 -4.38
C LEU A 86 -9.42 -7.33 -3.56
N LEU A 87 -8.41 -7.48 -2.72
CA LEU A 87 -8.25 -8.67 -1.90
C LEU A 87 -9.27 -8.75 -0.77
N LYS A 88 -9.66 -7.61 -0.21
CA LYS A 88 -10.55 -7.59 0.96
C LYS A 88 -12.02 -7.69 0.56
N PHE A 89 -12.43 -7.07 -0.54
CA PHE A 89 -13.86 -6.89 -0.87
C PHE A 89 -14.30 -7.60 -2.15
N VAL A 90 -13.39 -8.17 -2.92
CA VAL A 90 -13.70 -8.91 -4.14
C VAL A 90 -13.24 -10.35 -4.00
#